data_35ad46482e0650861c1a18507ca719fb
#
_entry.id   35ad46482e0650861c1a18507ca719fb
#
_cell.length_a   1.000
_cell.length_b   1.000
_cell.length_c   1.000
_cell.angle_alpha   90.00
_cell.angle_beta   90.00
_cell.angle_gamma   90.00
#
_symmetry.space_group_name_H-M   'P 1'
#
loop_
_entity.id
_entity.type
_entity.pdbx_description
1 polymer ?
#
loop_
_entity_poly.entity_id
_entity_poly.type
_entity_poly.pdbx_seq_one_letter_code
_entity_poly.pdbx_strand_id
1 'polypeptide(L)'
;MGKSFYGSPYYPLFNNWAFMYERLSLELKQNWELVPYKLDYLITHCPPYGILDRNLDDERCGCEILVREIAKKFPLNSIFGHIHMNGGRVVNSGGISFYNVALLDEQYKMTNEPTIIETE
;
A
#
# COMPACT_ATOMS: atom_id res chain seq x y z
N MET A 1 -12.37 -19.68 11.24
CA MET A 1 -12.70 -19.35 9.86
C MET A 1 -11.51 -18.72 9.15
N GLY A 2 -11.37 -18.97 7.88
CA GLY A 2 -10.26 -18.44 7.12
C GLY A 2 -10.36 -16.95 6.85
N LYS A 3 -9.23 -16.35 6.53
CA LYS A 3 -9.12 -14.95 6.14
C LYS A 3 -8.77 -14.87 4.67
N SER A 4 -9.25 -13.85 3.97
CA SER A 4 -8.97 -13.63 2.56
C SER A 4 -7.82 -12.64 2.38
N PHE A 5 -6.90 -12.99 1.51
CA PHE A 5 -5.72 -12.17 1.19
C PHE A 5 -5.60 -12.01 -0.33
N TYR A 6 -5.19 -10.84 -0.77
CA TYR A 6 -4.84 -10.60 -2.16
C TYR A 6 -3.62 -9.69 -2.20
N GLY A 7 -2.65 -10.04 -3.03
CA GLY A 7 -1.43 -9.25 -3.19
C GLY A 7 -1.21 -8.81 -4.62
N SER A 8 -0.61 -7.63 -4.80
CA SER A 8 -0.23 -7.12 -6.12
C SER A 8 1.09 -6.35 -6.00
N PRO A 9 2.06 -6.64 -6.88
CA PRO A 9 3.38 -5.97 -6.83
C PRO A 9 3.42 -4.66 -7.61
N TYR A 10 2.39 -4.30 -8.36
CA TYR A 10 2.44 -3.17 -9.28
C TYR A 10 2.38 -1.83 -8.58
N TYR A 11 3.07 -0.82 -9.12
CA TYR A 11 3.07 0.52 -8.54
C TYR A 11 3.44 1.56 -9.60
N PRO A 12 3.17 2.86 -9.33
CA PRO A 12 3.47 3.92 -10.30
C PRO A 12 4.96 4.04 -10.62
N LEU A 13 5.25 4.38 -11.87
CA LEU A 13 6.61 4.48 -12.37
C LEU A 13 7.45 5.42 -11.51
N PHE A 14 8.65 4.92 -11.14
CA PHE A 14 9.58 5.64 -10.27
C PHE A 14 10.99 5.31 -10.70
N ASN A 15 11.76 5.20 -11.26
CA ASN A 15 13.12 4.81 -11.65
C ASN A 15 13.20 3.65 -12.64
N ASN A 16 12.16 3.32 -13.33
CA ASN A 16 12.15 2.25 -14.32
C ASN A 16 12.59 0.90 -13.77
N TRP A 17 12.10 0.57 -12.57
CA TRP A 17 12.33 -0.72 -11.94
C TRP A 17 11.23 -1.73 -12.33
N ALA A 18 11.26 -2.91 -11.73
CA ALA A 18 10.27 -3.96 -12.02
C ALA A 18 8.87 -3.61 -11.50
N PHE A 19 7.85 -4.15 -12.17
CA PHE A 19 6.45 -4.02 -11.77
C PHE A 19 5.91 -2.59 -11.77
N MET A 20 6.49 -1.71 -12.57
CA MET A 20 6.04 -0.32 -12.69
C MET A 20 5.25 -0.08 -13.95
N TYR A 21 4.19 0.72 -13.80
CA TYR A 21 3.47 1.32 -14.91
C TYR A 21 3.38 2.83 -14.69
N GLU A 22 3.19 3.56 -15.75
CA GLU A 22 3.01 5.00 -15.62
C GLU A 22 1.84 5.31 -14.69
N ARG A 23 2.00 6.37 -13.90
CA ARG A 23 0.97 6.86 -13.00
C ARG A 23 -0.29 7.21 -13.80
N LEU A 24 -1.45 6.79 -13.33
CA LEU A 24 -2.74 6.96 -13.99
C LEU A 24 -2.86 6.21 -15.32
N SER A 25 -1.98 5.23 -15.59
CA SER A 25 -2.06 4.43 -16.82
C SER A 25 -3.22 3.45 -16.80
N LEU A 26 -3.66 3.05 -17.98
CA LEU A 26 -4.71 2.03 -18.14
C LEU A 26 -4.24 0.68 -17.58
N GLU A 27 -2.99 0.32 -17.79
CA GLU A 27 -2.41 -0.94 -17.31
C GLU A 27 -2.47 -1.01 -15.79
N LEU A 28 -2.11 0.07 -15.10
CA LEU A 28 -2.17 0.13 -13.64
C LEU A 28 -3.61 0.05 -13.15
N LYS A 29 -4.52 0.77 -13.82
CA LYS A 29 -5.94 0.73 -13.50
C LYS A 29 -6.52 -0.68 -13.64
N GLN A 30 -6.20 -1.36 -14.74
CA GLN A 30 -6.67 -2.73 -14.96
C GLN A 30 -6.18 -3.69 -13.90
N ASN A 31 -4.94 -3.53 -13.44
CA ASN A 31 -4.41 -4.35 -12.36
C ASN A 31 -5.15 -4.12 -11.04
N TRP A 32 -5.43 -2.88 -10.69
CA TRP A 32 -6.17 -2.59 -9.46
C TRP A 32 -7.64 -3.01 -9.53
N GLU A 33 -8.23 -3.01 -10.70
CA GLU A 33 -9.62 -3.47 -10.89
C GLU A 33 -9.78 -4.97 -10.60
N LEU A 34 -8.70 -5.74 -10.64
CA LEU A 34 -8.72 -7.17 -10.31
C LEU A 34 -8.83 -7.45 -8.82
N VAL A 35 -8.61 -6.45 -7.97
CA VAL A 35 -8.72 -6.61 -6.51
C VAL A 35 -10.13 -7.04 -6.13
N PRO A 36 -10.29 -8.15 -5.39
CA PRO A 36 -11.63 -8.58 -4.96
C PRO A 36 -12.26 -7.63 -3.95
N TYR A 37 -13.59 -7.66 -3.87
CA TYR A 37 -14.33 -6.90 -2.87
C TYR A 37 -14.21 -7.52 -1.48
N LYS A 38 -14.22 -6.67 -0.46
CA LYS A 38 -14.33 -7.06 0.95
C LYS A 38 -13.29 -8.07 1.42
N LEU A 39 -12.06 -7.89 0.97
CA LEU A 39 -10.94 -8.67 1.48
C LEU A 39 -10.70 -8.40 2.95
N ASP A 40 -10.21 -9.40 3.67
CA ASP A 40 -9.68 -9.18 5.01
C ASP A 40 -8.35 -8.42 4.92
N TYR A 41 -7.49 -8.78 3.97
CA TYR A 41 -6.16 -8.18 3.80
C TYR A 41 -5.83 -7.94 2.34
N LEU A 42 -5.57 -6.69 2.00
CA LEU A 42 -4.98 -6.30 0.72
C LEU A 42 -3.51 -5.96 0.95
N ILE A 43 -2.62 -6.61 0.22
CA ILE A 43 -1.18 -6.41 0.33
C ILE A 43 -0.66 -5.84 -0.98
N THR A 44 -0.07 -4.64 -0.92
CA THR A 44 0.49 -3.98 -2.10
C THR A 44 1.92 -3.53 -1.81
N HIS A 45 2.71 -3.29 -2.87
CA HIS A 45 4.05 -2.73 -2.67
C HIS A 45 3.96 -1.26 -2.27
N CYS A 46 3.22 -0.46 -3.06
CA CYS A 46 3.09 0.98 -2.81
C CYS A 46 1.91 1.30 -1.90
N PRO A 47 1.98 2.42 -1.18
CA PRO A 47 0.82 2.93 -0.46
C PRO A 47 -0.24 3.49 -1.39
N PRO A 48 -1.50 3.57 -0.94
CA PRO A 48 -2.49 4.38 -1.62
C PRO A 48 -2.15 5.87 -1.45
N TYR A 49 -2.51 6.68 -2.44
CA TYR A 49 -2.21 8.11 -2.40
C TYR A 49 -2.87 8.78 -1.19
N GLY A 50 -2.08 9.56 -0.48
CA GLY A 50 -2.55 10.34 0.66
C GLY A 50 -2.47 9.62 2.01
N ILE A 51 -2.05 8.37 2.05
CA ILE A 51 -2.05 7.58 3.28
C ILE A 51 -0.66 6.98 3.52
N LEU A 52 0.06 7.52 4.51
CA LEU A 52 1.41 7.06 4.90
C LEU A 52 2.37 6.97 3.70
N ASP A 53 2.31 7.97 2.82
CA ASP A 53 2.97 7.94 1.52
C ASP A 53 3.90 9.13 1.25
N ARG A 54 4.23 9.93 2.26
CA ARG A 54 5.16 11.05 2.09
C ARG A 54 6.61 10.58 2.16
N ASN A 55 7.43 11.04 1.20
CA ASN A 55 8.86 10.80 1.19
C ASN A 55 9.61 11.87 2.01
N LEU A 56 10.96 11.86 1.95
CA LEU A 56 11.78 12.83 2.66
C LEU A 56 11.58 14.27 2.18
N ASP A 57 11.18 14.44 0.94
CA ASP A 57 10.89 15.76 0.35
C ASP A 57 9.45 16.21 0.59
N ASP A 58 8.76 15.53 1.49
CA ASP A 58 7.35 15.80 1.85
C ASP A 58 6.39 15.66 0.66
N GLU A 59 6.76 14.85 -0.33
CA GLU A 59 5.93 14.57 -1.48
C GLU A 59 5.07 13.33 -1.28
N ARG A 60 3.83 13.37 -1.74
CA ARG A 60 2.95 12.22 -1.77
C ARG A 60 3.36 11.27 -2.90
N CYS A 61 3.69 10.05 -2.56
CA CYS A 61 4.21 9.05 -3.52
C CYS A 61 3.25 7.88 -3.76
N GLY A 62 2.11 7.87 -3.11
CA GLY A 62 1.14 6.78 -3.25
C GLY A 62 0.44 6.76 -4.59
N CYS A 63 -0.33 5.71 -4.84
CA CYS A 63 -1.05 5.50 -6.08
C CYS A 63 -2.48 6.03 -6.01
N GLU A 64 -2.81 6.98 -6.87
CA GLU A 64 -4.13 7.61 -6.92
C GLU A 64 -5.21 6.60 -7.33
N ILE A 65 -4.88 5.72 -8.28
CA ILE A 65 -5.84 4.70 -8.73
C ILE A 65 -6.11 3.71 -7.61
N LEU A 66 -5.07 3.32 -6.87
CA LEU A 66 -5.21 2.38 -5.77
C LEU A 66 -6.13 2.92 -4.66
N VAL A 67 -5.98 4.17 -4.26
CA VAL A 67 -6.82 4.72 -3.21
C VAL A 67 -8.30 4.77 -3.62
N ARG A 68 -8.58 5.03 -4.90
CA ARG A 68 -9.95 4.99 -5.43
C ARG A 68 -10.50 3.58 -5.42
N GLU A 69 -9.70 2.62 -5.80
CA GLU A 69 -10.11 1.21 -5.84
C GLU A 69 -10.35 0.66 -4.44
N ILE A 70 -9.53 1.04 -3.47
CA ILE A 70 -9.72 0.68 -2.07
C ILE A 70 -11.06 1.23 -1.55
N ALA A 71 -11.41 2.45 -1.92
CA ALA A 71 -12.70 3.03 -1.55
C ALA A 71 -13.89 2.24 -2.09
N LYS A 72 -13.75 1.65 -3.28
CA LYS A 72 -14.79 0.80 -3.88
C LYS A 72 -14.83 -0.59 -3.28
N LYS A 73 -13.66 -1.23 -3.17
CA LYS A 73 -13.53 -2.65 -2.81
C LYS A 73 -13.62 -2.88 -1.31
N PHE A 74 -13.29 -1.89 -0.55
CA PHE A 74 -13.40 -1.85 0.92
C PHE A 74 -12.75 -3.05 1.62
N PRO A 75 -11.44 -3.27 1.46
CA PRO A 75 -10.74 -4.25 2.28
C PRO A 75 -10.75 -3.79 3.73
N LEU A 76 -10.71 -4.73 4.67
CA LEU A 76 -10.64 -4.36 6.09
C LEU A 76 -9.26 -3.84 6.46
N ASN A 77 -8.22 -4.38 5.84
CA ASN A 77 -6.83 -3.99 6.10
C ASN A 77 -6.09 -3.80 4.78
N SER A 78 -5.31 -2.73 4.68
CA SER A 78 -4.42 -2.44 3.55
C SER A 78 -2.99 -2.37 4.08
N ILE A 79 -2.13 -3.25 3.59
CA ILE A 79 -0.75 -3.41 4.07
C ILE A 79 0.20 -3.10 2.92
N PHE A 80 1.18 -2.23 3.16
CA PHE A 80 2.12 -1.78 2.13
C PHE A 80 3.45 -1.36 2.76
N GLY A 81 4.41 -1.01 1.92
CA GLY A 81 5.71 -0.53 2.35
C GLY A 81 6.23 0.55 1.40
N HIS A 82 7.39 0.33 0.81
CA HIS A 82 8.04 1.16 -0.22
C HIS A 82 8.43 2.56 0.26
N ILE A 83 7.55 3.31 0.90
CA ILE A 83 7.86 4.66 1.42
C ILE A 83 8.35 4.51 2.86
N HIS A 84 9.65 4.39 3.00
CA HIS A 84 10.31 4.01 4.25
C HIS A 84 10.09 5.02 5.37
N MET A 85 9.97 6.29 5.04
CA MET A 85 9.80 7.34 6.04
C MET A 85 8.58 7.15 6.93
N ASN A 86 7.57 6.44 6.45
CA ASN A 86 6.35 6.16 7.20
C ASN A 86 6.28 4.73 7.74
N GLY A 87 7.40 4.00 7.72
CA GLY A 87 7.45 2.61 8.19
C GLY A 87 7.06 2.48 9.66
N GLY A 88 6.33 1.41 9.96
CA GLY A 88 5.88 1.12 11.31
C GLY A 88 4.64 1.89 11.77
N ARG A 89 4.03 2.68 10.89
CA ARG A 89 2.85 3.49 11.23
C ARG A 89 1.55 2.85 10.78
N VAL A 90 0.50 3.16 11.52
CA VAL A 90 -0.87 2.68 11.27
C VAL A 90 -1.82 3.87 11.22
N VAL A 91 -2.72 3.87 10.26
CA VAL A 91 -3.81 4.85 10.15
C VAL A 91 -5.13 4.11 10.00
N ASN A 92 -6.14 4.50 10.77
CA ASN A 92 -7.51 4.00 10.61
C ASN A 92 -8.35 5.09 9.98
N SER A 93 -8.97 4.79 8.84
CA SER A 93 -9.78 5.76 8.11
C SER A 93 -10.94 5.06 7.43
N GLY A 94 -12.14 5.57 7.63
CA GLY A 94 -13.34 5.07 6.97
C GLY A 94 -13.64 3.60 7.22
N GLY A 95 -13.21 3.05 8.35
CA GLY A 95 -13.40 1.62 8.67
C GLY A 95 -12.32 0.70 8.11
N ILE A 96 -11.28 1.27 7.49
CA ILE A 96 -10.16 0.51 6.95
C ILE A 96 -8.91 0.81 7.76
N SER A 97 -8.13 -0.20 8.11
CA SER A 97 -6.84 -0.04 8.77
C SER A 97 -5.72 -0.09 7.74
N PHE A 98 -4.90 0.96 7.71
CA PHE A 98 -3.77 1.08 6.77
C PHE A 98 -2.46 0.95 7.53
N TYR A 99 -1.58 0.08 7.05
CA TYR A 99 -0.30 -0.23 7.71
C TYR A 99 0.85 -0.02 6.73
N ASN A 100 1.78 0.87 7.04
CA ASN A 100 3.06 0.91 6.35
C ASN A 100 4.03 0.04 7.15
N VAL A 101 4.44 -1.09 6.59
CA VAL A 101 5.22 -2.09 7.30
C VAL A 101 6.71 -2.10 6.91
N ALA A 102 7.19 -1.04 6.30
CA ALA A 102 8.60 -0.93 5.93
C ALA A 102 9.50 -1.05 7.16
N LEU A 103 10.50 -1.93 7.07
CA LEU A 103 11.45 -2.16 8.16
C LEU A 103 12.64 -1.22 8.13
N LEU A 104 13.01 -0.74 6.95
CA LEU A 104 14.20 0.05 6.73
C LEU A 104 13.88 1.55 6.74
N ASP A 105 14.85 2.35 7.15
CA ASP A 105 14.77 3.81 6.98
C ASP A 105 15.26 4.23 5.57
N GLU A 106 15.33 5.53 5.32
CA GLU A 106 15.74 6.06 4.01
C GLU A 106 17.23 5.80 3.70
N GLN A 107 18.03 5.40 4.66
CA GLN A 107 19.42 4.97 4.49
C GLN A 107 19.55 3.44 4.42
N TYR A 108 18.44 2.72 4.29
CA TYR A 108 18.37 1.27 4.24
C TYR A 108 18.90 0.57 5.50
N LYS A 109 18.79 1.24 6.64
CA LYS A 109 19.08 0.64 7.94
C LYS A 109 17.80 0.12 8.57
N MET A 110 17.87 -1.03 9.21
CA MET A 110 16.71 -1.60 9.89
C MET A 110 16.43 -0.82 11.17
N THR A 111 15.38 -0.01 11.14
CA THR A 111 14.97 0.85 12.26
C THR A 111 13.64 0.46 12.86
N ASN A 112 12.84 -0.31 12.14
CA ASN A 112 11.53 -0.75 12.60
C ASN A 112 11.51 -2.25 12.82
N GLU A 113 10.71 -2.69 13.78
CA GLU A 113 10.45 -4.11 13.96
C GLU A 113 9.30 -4.56 13.04
N PRO A 114 9.21 -5.87 12.74
CA PRO A 114 8.07 -6.37 11.99
C PRO A 114 6.76 -5.99 12.66
N THR A 115 5.80 -5.56 11.87
CA THR A 115 4.46 -5.20 12.35
C THR A 115 3.66 -6.48 12.57
N ILE A 116 3.10 -6.62 13.76
CA ILE A 116 2.23 -7.76 14.08
C ILE A 116 0.79 -7.30 14.05
N ILE A 117 -0.02 -7.95 13.24
CA ILE A 117 -1.45 -7.66 13.12
C ILE A 117 -2.20 -8.88 13.67
N GLU A 118 -2.94 -8.69 14.75
CA GLU A 118 -3.73 -9.76 15.32
C GLU A 118 -5.01 -9.95 14.53
N THR A 119 -5.35 -11.21 14.27
CA THR A 119 -6.58 -11.58 13.58
C THR A 119 -7.55 -12.23 14.58
N GLU A 120 -8.79 -11.91 14.43
CA GLU A 120 -9.85 -12.49 15.26
C GLU A 120 -10.47 -13.74 14.64
#